data_a0c41276b5a21e93f4bb7514abcfb09a
#
_entry.id   a0c41276b5a21e93f4bb7514abcfb09a
#
_cell.length_a   1.000
_cell.length_b   1.000
_cell.length_c   1.000
_cell.angle_alpha   90.00
_cell.angle_beta   90.00
_cell.angle_gamma   90.00
#
_symmetry.space_group_name_H-M   'P 1'
#
loop_
_entity.id
_entity.type
_entity.pdbx_description
1 polymer ?
#
loop_
_entity_poly.entity_id
_entity_poly.type
_entity_poly.pdbx_seq_one_letter_code
_entity_poly.pdbx_strand_id
1 'polypeptide(L)'
;MAYLYVVEDDKNISEIESFALKNAGHTVVECASGKEFHKLMRDRIPDMILLDVMLPDEDGLEILRKIRQTPETRRVPVIMVTAKTTELDKVKGLDLGADDYITKPFNPLEVIANINAILRRTNLNNQTKEIVI
;
A
#
# COMPACT_ATOMS: atom_id res chain seq x y z
N MET A 1 -12.95 8.96 0.82
CA MET A 1 -12.39 8.53 2.11
C MET A 1 -12.02 7.08 2.06
N ALA A 2 -10.75 6.79 2.24
CA ALA A 2 -10.28 5.41 2.16
C ALA A 2 -9.69 4.96 3.50
N TYR A 3 -9.72 3.65 3.72
CA TYR A 3 -9.14 3.01 4.89
C TYR A 3 -7.81 2.39 4.46
N LEU A 4 -6.71 2.89 5.00
CA LEU A 4 -5.36 2.58 4.53
C LEU A 4 -4.52 1.95 5.63
N TYR A 5 -3.69 0.96 5.26
CA TYR A 5 -2.63 0.47 6.14
C TYR A 5 -1.29 1.02 5.66
N VAL A 6 -0.50 1.54 6.59
CA VAL A 6 0.87 1.98 6.36
C VAL A 6 1.78 1.01 7.09
N VAL A 7 2.53 0.22 6.33
CA VAL A 7 3.41 -0.82 6.86
C VAL A 7 4.85 -0.35 6.72
N GLU A 8 5.38 0.21 7.81
CA GLU A 8 6.68 0.87 7.85
C GLU A 8 7.28 0.75 9.26
N ASP A 9 8.49 0.22 9.38
CA ASP A 9 9.14 0.06 10.67
C ASP A 9 9.82 1.34 11.18
N ASP A 10 10.18 2.27 10.28
CA ASP A 10 10.71 3.57 10.70
C ASP A 10 9.55 4.45 11.16
N LYS A 11 9.49 4.68 12.46
CA LYS A 11 8.40 5.42 13.07
C LYS A 11 8.28 6.85 12.55
N ASN A 12 9.39 7.52 12.27
CA ASN A 12 9.38 8.88 11.77
C ASN A 12 8.76 8.93 10.36
N ILE A 13 9.14 8.00 9.50
CA ILE A 13 8.60 7.92 8.14
C ILE A 13 7.12 7.57 8.20
N SER A 14 6.75 6.60 9.02
CA SER A 14 5.35 6.20 9.19
C SER A 14 4.48 7.36 9.66
N GLU A 15 4.96 8.15 10.60
CA GLU A 15 4.24 9.33 11.09
C GLU A 15 4.05 10.38 10.01
N ILE A 16 5.08 10.63 9.19
CA ILE A 16 5.00 11.60 8.09
C ILE A 16 3.97 11.14 7.05
N GLU A 17 4.03 9.88 6.65
CA GLU A 17 3.07 9.31 5.70
C GLU A 17 1.65 9.39 6.25
N SER A 18 1.46 8.96 7.49
CA SER A 18 0.15 8.93 8.14
C SER A 18 -0.44 10.32 8.28
N PHE A 19 0.37 11.29 8.69
CA PHE A 19 -0.06 12.68 8.84
C PHE A 19 -0.57 13.24 7.50
N ALA A 20 0.20 13.05 6.44
CA ALA A 20 -0.17 13.53 5.11
C ALA A 20 -1.47 12.89 4.62
N LEU A 21 -1.62 11.59 4.82
CA LEU A 21 -2.81 10.86 4.38
C LEU A 21 -4.05 11.21 5.19
N LYS A 22 -3.90 11.38 6.50
CA LYS A 22 -5.01 11.83 7.35
C LYS A 22 -5.48 13.23 6.98
N ASN A 23 -4.54 14.12 6.67
CA ASN A 23 -4.87 15.47 6.19
C ASN A 23 -5.62 15.45 4.86
N ALA A 24 -5.38 14.45 4.04
CA ALA A 24 -6.09 14.28 2.77
C ALA A 24 -7.47 13.61 2.95
N GLY A 25 -7.87 13.32 4.18
CA GLY A 25 -9.20 12.79 4.49
C GLY A 25 -9.29 11.27 4.62
N HIS A 26 -8.16 10.57 4.65
CA HIS A 26 -8.17 9.12 4.78
C HIS A 26 -8.07 8.66 6.23
N THR A 27 -8.56 7.46 6.52
CA THR A 27 -8.34 6.79 7.80
C THR A 27 -7.11 5.90 7.65
N VAL A 28 -6.14 6.06 8.54
CA VAL A 28 -4.85 5.39 8.43
C VAL A 28 -4.55 4.58 9.70
N VAL A 29 -4.13 3.33 9.50
CA VAL A 29 -3.65 2.48 10.58
C VAL A 29 -2.18 2.16 10.29
N GLU A 30 -1.30 2.47 11.24
CA GLU A 30 0.13 2.21 11.12
C GLU A 30 0.48 0.85 11.71
N CYS A 31 1.34 0.12 11.04
CA CYS A 31 1.94 -1.10 11.59
C CYS A 31 3.43 -1.14 11.26
N ALA A 32 4.23 -1.63 12.21
CA ALA A 32 5.68 -1.56 12.16
C ALA A 32 6.33 -2.87 11.69
N SER A 33 5.55 -3.91 11.45
CA SER A 33 6.09 -5.22 11.11
C SER A 33 5.09 -6.03 10.29
N GLY A 34 5.58 -7.09 9.66
CA GLY A 34 4.72 -8.03 8.95
C GLY A 34 3.74 -8.71 9.88
N LYS A 35 4.19 -9.04 11.10
CA LYS A 35 3.33 -9.68 12.10
C LYS A 35 2.12 -8.81 12.45
N GLU A 36 2.34 -7.53 12.71
CA GLU A 36 1.25 -6.59 12.98
C GLU A 36 0.33 -6.46 11.78
N PHE A 37 0.90 -6.38 10.59
CA PHE A 37 0.15 -6.28 9.34
C PHE A 37 -0.79 -7.48 9.16
N HIS A 38 -0.30 -8.69 9.32
CA HIS A 38 -1.14 -9.90 9.14
C HIS A 38 -2.26 -9.94 10.16
N LYS A 39 -1.99 -9.50 11.39
CA LYS A 39 -3.02 -9.41 12.43
C LYS A 39 -4.14 -8.44 12.02
N LEU A 40 -3.78 -7.28 11.51
CA LEU A 40 -4.76 -6.28 11.06
C LEU A 40 -5.57 -6.79 9.87
N MET A 41 -4.94 -7.49 8.94
CA MET A 41 -5.63 -8.05 7.77
C MET A 41 -6.68 -9.08 8.14
N ARG A 42 -6.49 -9.80 9.24
CA ARG A 42 -7.49 -10.75 9.72
C ARG A 42 -8.74 -10.04 10.25
N ASP A 43 -8.56 -8.84 10.80
CA ASP A 43 -9.67 -8.05 11.34
C ASP A 43 -10.42 -7.28 10.26
N ARG A 44 -9.69 -6.69 9.33
CA ARG A 44 -10.30 -5.88 8.27
C ARG A 44 -9.37 -5.74 7.07
N ILE A 45 -9.93 -5.91 5.87
CA ILE A 45 -9.20 -5.68 4.62
C ILE A 45 -9.30 -4.18 4.28
N PRO A 46 -8.16 -3.49 4.06
CA PRO A 46 -8.16 -2.06 3.77
C PRO A 46 -8.49 -1.78 2.30
N ASP A 47 -8.71 -0.52 2.00
CA ASP A 47 -8.89 -0.07 0.62
C ASP A 47 -7.57 0.02 -0.13
N MET A 48 -6.45 0.19 0.58
CA MET A 48 -5.12 0.29 0.00
C MET A 48 -4.05 0.04 1.06
N ILE A 49 -2.88 -0.41 0.62
CA ILE A 49 -1.74 -0.68 1.48
C ILE A 49 -0.52 0.06 0.96
N LEU A 50 0.16 0.83 1.84
CA LEU A 50 1.51 1.33 1.62
C LEU A 50 2.45 0.37 2.33
N LEU A 51 3.39 -0.23 1.59
CA LEU A 51 4.18 -1.34 2.11
C LEU A 51 5.66 -1.15 1.81
N ASP A 52 6.49 -1.20 2.85
CA ASP A 52 7.95 -1.18 2.68
C ASP A 52 8.44 -2.59 2.36
N VAL A 53 9.44 -2.67 1.49
CA VAL A 53 10.14 -3.94 1.19
C VAL A 53 10.92 -4.43 2.40
N MET A 54 11.56 -3.51 3.12
CA MET A 54 12.49 -3.85 4.19
C MET A 54 11.84 -3.74 5.57
N LEU A 55 11.14 -4.80 5.98
CA LEU A 55 10.56 -4.89 7.31
C LEU A 55 11.46 -5.74 8.20
N PRO A 56 11.38 -5.58 9.54
CA PRO A 56 12.29 -6.26 10.46
C PRO A 56 12.11 -7.78 10.52
N ASP A 57 10.91 -8.27 10.24
CA ASP A 57 10.56 -9.68 10.42
C ASP A 57 10.19 -10.40 9.13
N GLU A 58 10.01 -9.68 8.05
CA GLU A 58 9.50 -10.26 6.81
C GLU A 58 9.86 -9.39 5.60
N ASP A 59 10.06 -10.01 4.45
CA ASP A 59 10.28 -9.28 3.19
C ASP A 59 8.93 -8.76 2.67
N GLY A 60 8.86 -7.45 2.44
CA GLY A 60 7.64 -6.83 1.91
C GLY A 60 7.22 -7.37 0.56
N LEU A 61 8.17 -7.80 -0.29
CA LEU A 61 7.84 -8.43 -1.58
C LEU A 61 7.13 -9.77 -1.37
N GLU A 62 7.50 -10.53 -0.35
CA GLU A 62 6.80 -11.76 -0.01
C GLU A 62 5.40 -11.50 0.50
N ILE A 63 5.22 -10.42 1.27
CA ILE A 63 3.88 -9.99 1.70
C ILE A 63 3.02 -9.65 0.49
N LEU A 64 3.56 -8.90 -0.45
CA LEU A 64 2.85 -8.55 -1.69
C LEU A 64 2.45 -9.80 -2.46
N ARG A 65 3.36 -10.77 -2.60
CA ARG A 65 3.06 -12.01 -3.28
C ARG A 65 1.89 -12.75 -2.62
N LYS A 66 1.89 -12.83 -1.29
CA LYS A 66 0.80 -13.47 -0.54
C LYS A 66 -0.53 -12.73 -0.74
N ILE A 67 -0.51 -11.40 -0.75
CA ILE A 67 -1.71 -10.60 -1.00
C ILE A 67 -2.30 -10.95 -2.36
N ARG A 68 -1.47 -11.04 -3.39
CA ARG A 68 -1.93 -11.33 -4.75
C ARG A 68 -2.38 -12.78 -4.94
N GLN A 69 -1.89 -13.70 -4.13
CA GLN A 69 -2.27 -15.13 -4.18
C GLN A 69 -3.52 -15.45 -3.36
N THR A 70 -3.92 -14.56 -2.47
CA THR A 70 -5.08 -14.77 -1.61
C THR A 70 -6.33 -14.17 -2.26
N PRO A 71 -7.38 -14.97 -2.53
CA PRO A 71 -8.57 -14.48 -3.26
C PRO A 71 -9.22 -13.25 -2.64
N GLU A 72 -9.25 -13.16 -1.31
CA GLU A 72 -9.91 -12.06 -0.60
C GLU A 72 -9.15 -10.74 -0.71
N THR A 73 -7.86 -10.78 -1.03
CA THR A 73 -6.99 -9.61 -1.02
C THR A 73 -6.31 -9.32 -2.35
N ARG A 74 -6.44 -10.19 -3.32
CA ARG A 74 -5.67 -10.10 -4.58
C ARG A 74 -5.90 -8.80 -5.36
N ARG A 75 -7.00 -8.09 -5.12
CA ARG A 75 -7.33 -6.85 -5.83
C ARG A 75 -7.07 -5.59 -5.00
N VAL A 76 -6.62 -5.74 -3.76
CA VAL A 76 -6.31 -4.59 -2.92
C VAL A 76 -5.11 -3.85 -3.52
N PRO A 77 -5.24 -2.55 -3.81
CA PRO A 77 -4.11 -1.78 -4.33
C PRO A 77 -2.96 -1.73 -3.33
N VAL A 78 -1.74 -1.91 -3.82
CA VAL A 78 -0.52 -1.87 -3.01
C VAL A 78 0.49 -0.94 -3.67
N ILE A 79 0.97 0.04 -2.90
CA ILE A 79 2.09 0.90 -3.30
C ILE A 79 3.28 0.50 -2.43
N MET A 80 4.39 0.13 -3.10
CA MET A 80 5.65 -0.13 -2.40
C MET A 80 6.35 1.20 -2.16
N VAL A 81 6.73 1.50 -0.92
CA VAL A 81 7.46 2.73 -0.56
C VAL A 81 8.73 2.32 0.18
N THR A 82 9.87 2.38 -0.48
CA THR A 82 11.08 1.75 0.05
C THR A 82 12.36 2.47 -0.36
N ALA A 83 13.46 2.20 0.38
CA ALA A 83 14.79 2.67 0.04
C ALA A 83 15.46 1.81 -1.04
N LYS A 84 14.85 0.71 -1.45
CA LYS A 84 15.35 -0.13 -2.56
C LYS A 84 15.17 0.60 -3.88
N THR A 85 16.26 1.13 -4.43
CA THR A 85 16.23 2.08 -5.54
C THR A 85 16.69 1.53 -6.89
N THR A 86 17.14 0.29 -6.97
CA THR A 86 17.61 -0.25 -8.26
C THR A 86 16.45 -0.51 -9.20
N GLU A 87 16.70 -0.40 -10.51
CA GLU A 87 15.70 -0.71 -11.53
C GLU A 87 15.21 -2.14 -11.40
N LEU A 88 16.10 -3.07 -11.04
CA LEU A 88 15.73 -4.46 -10.86
C LEU A 88 14.74 -4.66 -9.70
N ASP A 89 14.95 -3.96 -8.59
CA ASP A 89 14.04 -4.02 -7.45
C ASP A 89 12.66 -3.50 -7.83
N LYS A 90 12.62 -2.40 -8.59
CA LYS A 90 11.39 -1.78 -9.07
C LYS A 90 10.62 -2.72 -9.99
N VAL A 91 11.31 -3.34 -10.94
CA VAL A 91 10.72 -4.30 -11.87
C VAL A 91 10.15 -5.48 -11.11
N LYS A 92 10.88 -6.02 -10.13
CA LYS A 92 10.40 -7.12 -9.29
C LYS A 92 9.10 -6.78 -8.57
N GLY A 93 9.04 -5.59 -7.96
CA GLY A 93 7.83 -5.16 -7.24
C GLY A 93 6.64 -5.06 -8.17
N LEU A 94 6.81 -4.43 -9.33
CA LEU A 94 5.74 -4.27 -10.30
C LEU A 94 5.32 -5.61 -10.90
N ASP A 95 6.26 -6.50 -11.19
CA ASP A 95 5.96 -7.83 -11.72
C ASP A 95 5.19 -8.68 -10.71
N LEU A 96 5.43 -8.51 -9.42
CA LEU A 96 4.68 -9.21 -8.38
C LEU A 96 3.28 -8.63 -8.17
N GLY A 97 2.98 -7.52 -8.80
CA GLY A 97 1.63 -6.95 -8.79
C GLY A 97 1.45 -5.70 -7.95
N ALA A 98 2.54 -4.97 -7.63
CA ALA A 98 2.41 -3.66 -7.02
C ALA A 98 1.78 -2.69 -8.03
N ASP A 99 0.90 -1.83 -7.55
CA ASP A 99 0.27 -0.81 -8.39
C ASP A 99 1.22 0.35 -8.66
N ASP A 100 2.15 0.59 -7.75
CA ASP A 100 3.19 1.60 -7.91
C ASP A 100 4.37 1.27 -7.01
N TYR A 101 5.52 1.89 -7.28
CA TYR A 101 6.76 1.65 -6.55
C TYR A 101 7.44 3.00 -6.37
N ILE A 102 7.43 3.52 -5.16
CA ILE A 102 7.98 4.84 -4.82
C ILE A 102 9.25 4.66 -3.99
N THR A 103 10.33 5.33 -4.38
CA THR A 103 11.61 5.23 -3.68
C THR A 103 11.76 6.36 -2.66
N LYS A 104 12.36 6.05 -1.52
CA LYS A 104 12.71 7.03 -0.48
C LYS A 104 14.03 7.72 -0.84
N PRO A 105 14.20 9.01 -0.56
CA PRO A 105 13.22 9.89 0.06
C PRO A 105 12.13 10.28 -0.95
N PHE A 106 10.91 10.44 -0.47
CA PHE A 106 9.78 10.77 -1.33
C PHE A 106 9.13 12.08 -0.90
N ASN A 107 8.39 12.68 -1.85
CA ASN A 107 7.58 13.85 -1.57
C ASN A 107 6.18 13.38 -1.13
N PRO A 108 5.70 13.74 0.08
CA PRO A 108 4.37 13.32 0.53
C PRO A 108 3.25 13.68 -0.44
N LEU A 109 3.37 14.81 -1.16
CA LEU A 109 2.37 15.21 -2.15
C LEU A 109 2.31 14.24 -3.33
N GLU A 110 3.46 13.69 -3.73
CA GLU A 110 3.52 12.68 -4.79
C GLU A 110 2.81 11.39 -4.37
N VAL A 111 3.06 10.95 -3.14
CA VAL A 111 2.40 9.76 -2.60
C VAL A 111 0.88 9.94 -2.58
N ILE A 112 0.41 11.09 -2.11
CA ILE A 112 -1.02 11.40 -2.07
C ILE A 112 -1.63 11.40 -3.46
N ALA A 113 -0.95 12.02 -4.43
CA ALA A 113 -1.44 12.06 -5.82
C ALA A 113 -1.55 10.67 -6.41
N ASN A 114 -0.57 9.81 -6.18
CA ASN A 114 -0.58 8.44 -6.68
C ASN A 114 -1.69 7.60 -6.02
N ILE A 115 -1.88 7.77 -4.72
CA ILE A 115 -2.96 7.10 -3.99
C ILE A 115 -4.32 7.51 -4.55
N ASN A 116 -4.55 8.80 -4.72
CA ASN A 116 -5.82 9.31 -5.23
C ASN A 116 -6.09 8.80 -6.65
N ALA A 117 -5.06 8.75 -7.50
CA ALA A 117 -5.19 8.23 -8.86
C ALA A 117 -5.59 6.75 -8.86
N ILE A 118 -4.97 5.95 -8.02
CA ILE A 118 -5.27 4.51 -7.92
C ILE A 118 -6.68 4.28 -7.36
N LEU A 119 -7.05 5.02 -6.34
CA LEU A 119 -8.39 4.92 -5.74
C LEU A 119 -9.49 5.31 -6.74
N ARG A 120 -9.24 6.34 -7.56
CA ARG A 120 -10.19 6.74 -8.60
C ARG A 120 -10.41 5.62 -9.61
N ARG A 121 -9.34 4.98 -10.06
CA ARG A 121 -9.44 3.86 -11.02
C ARG A 121 -10.24 2.70 -10.42
N THR A 122 -9.99 2.37 -9.16
CA THR A 122 -10.69 1.30 -8.46
C THR A 122 -12.17 1.63 -8.32
N ASN A 123 -12.51 2.85 -7.94
CA ASN A 123 -13.90 3.29 -7.80
C ASN A 123 -14.63 3.28 -9.13
N LEU A 124 -13.98 3.75 -10.19
CA LEU A 124 -14.58 3.73 -11.54
C LEU A 124 -14.87 2.31 -11.99
N ASN A 125 -13.96 1.38 -11.75
CA ASN A 125 -14.17 -0.03 -12.10
C ASN A 125 -15.35 -0.61 -11.34
N ASN A 126 -15.48 -0.29 -10.06
CA ASN A 126 -16.60 -0.74 -9.24
C ASN A 126 -17.92 -0.15 -9.72
N GLN A 127 -17.95 1.13 -10.06
CA GLN A 127 -19.13 1.80 -10.61
C GLN A 127 -19.55 1.19 -11.95
N THR A 128 -18.59 0.90 -12.81
CA THR A 128 -18.85 0.26 -14.09
C THR A 128 -19.51 -1.10 -13.91
N LYS A 129 -19.05 -1.88 -12.94
CA LYS A 129 -19.66 -3.18 -12.63
C LYS A 129 -21.10 -3.04 -12.17
N GLU A 130 -21.40 -2.04 -11.38
CA GLU A 130 -22.76 -1.77 -10.91
C GLU A 130 -23.68 -1.38 -12.06
N ILE A 131 -23.19 -0.57 -12.99
CA ILE A 131 -23.96 -0.10 -14.13
C ILE A 131 -24.33 -1.24 -15.08
N VAL A 132 -23.46 -2.20 -15.22
CA VAL A 132 -23.66 -3.33 -16.16
C VAL A 132 -24.73 -4.30 -15.69
N ILE A 133 -25.05 -4.28 -14.43
CA ILE A 133 -26.10 -5.10 -13.88
C ILE A 133 -27.47 -4.59 -14.35
#